data_a8527384062a7cb45d553c3c76d871b8
#
_entry.id   a8527384062a7cb45d553c3c76d871b8
#
_cell.length_a   1.000
_cell.length_b   1.000
_cell.length_c   1.000
_cell.angle_alpha   90.00
_cell.angle_beta   90.00
_cell.angle_gamma   90.00
#
_symmetry.space_group_name_H-M   'P 1'
#
loop_
_entity.id
_entity.type
_entity.pdbx_description
1 polymer ?
#
loop_
_entity_poly.entity_id
_entity_poly.type
_entity_poly.pdbx_seq_one_letter_code
_entity_poly.pdbx_strand_id
1 'polypeptide(L)'
;MALNKEKAAKKQLVGVLIDIGNSETRVRVKYRPIKGIGNERDALECTFAVSNHYAGLLGSYAISPDYMNEGTTIIDINGVRIAHGELVAREFVNADETPSGKRDKSAEPITNWTLQLILIKTIHLLASHWGISPESVDVAFAVYCLLPPEEHAYNKDAMLKLIEDIDEVTEHVPVGDGVTYREVTYPILYSDIQAYPEGISAFFGIRVNIQGNKLIPNKDVAKYMKGYVLVIDVGAGTTDLAIMQDGILKADSRLSIADAGNHIVSALQRNVKMNPRLRGKIKLGISNIDSVMKEAMIREGDGLIEEDCATELNDAKAELASALANQIRTYANSLNVISMVKGILVVGGANTEAVRDGVVVSPALETFLIPKIKAFAEMAELIEIRNRDPRYLNLDGLESIFISTMSKEAANA
;
A
#
# COMPACT_ATOMS: atom_id res chain seq x y z
N MET A 1 -8.81 2.91 -27.50
CA MET A 1 -8.35 4.08 -26.73
C MET A 1 -9.12 5.37 -27.01
N ALA A 2 -9.14 5.94 -28.20
CA ALA A 2 -9.79 7.27 -28.43
C ALA A 2 -11.29 7.29 -28.06
N LEU A 3 -12.07 6.25 -28.44
CA LEU A 3 -13.51 6.18 -28.20
C LEU A 3 -13.87 6.09 -26.70
N ASN A 4 -13.05 5.43 -25.90
CA ASN A 4 -13.27 5.31 -24.45
C ASN A 4 -12.93 6.62 -23.72
N LYS A 5 -11.90 7.36 -24.15
CA LYS A 5 -11.57 8.67 -23.59
C LYS A 5 -12.65 9.72 -23.84
N GLU A 6 -13.29 9.69 -25.02
CA GLU A 6 -14.39 10.61 -25.32
C GLU A 6 -15.64 10.30 -24.47
N LYS A 7 -15.93 9.03 -24.22
CA LYS A 7 -17.00 8.61 -23.28
C LYS A 7 -16.66 9.02 -21.85
N ALA A 8 -15.42 8.81 -21.42
CA ALA A 8 -14.96 9.14 -20.09
C ALA A 8 -15.02 10.65 -19.80
N ALA A 9 -14.73 11.50 -20.78
CA ALA A 9 -14.79 12.96 -20.65
C ALA A 9 -16.18 13.50 -20.32
N LYS A 10 -17.23 12.71 -20.52
CA LYS A 10 -18.64 13.05 -20.20
C LYS A 10 -19.11 12.54 -18.84
N LYS A 11 -18.23 11.84 -18.10
CA LYS A 11 -18.54 11.25 -16.80
C LYS A 11 -17.85 11.98 -15.67
N GLN A 12 -18.42 11.87 -14.49
CA GLN A 12 -17.74 12.30 -13.26
C GLN A 12 -16.49 11.44 -13.04
N LEU A 13 -15.43 12.05 -12.55
CA LEU A 13 -14.14 11.41 -12.39
C LEU A 13 -13.91 10.96 -10.95
N VAL A 14 -13.48 9.70 -10.81
CA VAL A 14 -13.08 9.11 -9.53
C VAL A 14 -11.60 8.75 -9.58
N GLY A 15 -10.80 9.34 -8.69
CA GLY A 15 -9.40 8.96 -8.49
C GLY A 15 -9.32 7.71 -7.61
N VAL A 16 -8.63 6.68 -8.08
CA VAL A 16 -8.31 5.46 -7.34
C VAL A 16 -6.79 5.35 -7.26
N LEU A 17 -6.26 5.67 -6.08
CA LEU A 17 -4.83 5.73 -5.82
C LEU A 17 -4.43 4.46 -5.07
N ILE A 18 -3.51 3.68 -5.63
CA ILE A 18 -3.24 2.30 -5.19
C ILE A 18 -1.76 2.14 -4.84
N ASP A 19 -1.48 1.72 -3.62
CA ASP A 19 -0.18 1.29 -3.13
C ASP A 19 -0.21 -0.23 -2.96
N ILE A 20 0.31 -0.97 -3.95
CA ILE A 20 0.28 -2.43 -3.98
C ILE A 20 1.42 -2.98 -3.13
N GLY A 21 1.17 -3.24 -1.85
CA GLY A 21 2.14 -3.88 -0.96
C GLY A 21 2.16 -5.41 -1.11
N ASN A 22 3.13 -6.07 -0.48
CA ASN A 22 3.24 -7.54 -0.49
C ASN A 22 2.22 -8.23 0.44
N SER A 23 1.90 -7.63 1.58
CA SER A 23 0.95 -8.17 2.56
C SER A 23 -0.42 -7.50 2.48
N GLU A 24 -0.45 -6.24 2.13
CA GLU A 24 -1.64 -5.39 2.13
C GLU A 24 -1.53 -4.37 1.02
N THR A 25 -2.59 -4.20 0.26
CA THR A 25 -2.72 -3.13 -0.72
C THR A 25 -3.54 -1.99 -0.12
N ARG A 26 -2.99 -0.79 -0.13
CA ARG A 26 -3.64 0.41 0.38
C ARG A 26 -4.23 1.23 -0.75
N VAL A 27 -5.44 1.70 -0.53
CA VAL A 27 -6.22 2.41 -1.56
C VAL A 27 -6.77 3.70 -1.00
N ARG A 28 -6.62 4.79 -1.76
CA ARG A 28 -7.33 6.04 -1.49
C ARG A 28 -8.25 6.34 -2.66
N VAL A 29 -9.54 6.45 -2.37
CA VAL A 29 -10.57 6.86 -3.32
C VAL A 29 -10.84 8.34 -3.12
N LYS A 30 -10.82 9.09 -4.21
CA LYS A 30 -11.08 10.53 -4.19
C LYS A 30 -12.06 10.90 -5.30
N TYR A 31 -13.22 11.37 -4.89
CA TYR A 31 -14.23 11.90 -5.78
C TYR A 31 -14.55 13.34 -5.42
N ARG A 32 -14.57 14.20 -6.43
CA ARG A 32 -15.12 15.54 -6.31
C ARG A 32 -15.94 15.88 -7.56
N PRO A 33 -17.16 16.40 -7.38
CA PRO A 33 -18.01 16.70 -8.51
C PRO A 33 -17.37 17.76 -9.41
N ILE A 34 -17.39 17.50 -10.71
CA ILE A 34 -17.02 18.47 -11.75
C ILE A 34 -18.32 19.09 -12.22
N LYS A 35 -18.46 20.39 -12.00
CA LYS A 35 -19.68 21.14 -12.35
C LYS A 35 -19.98 21.04 -13.84
N GLY A 36 -21.23 20.68 -14.18
CA GLY A 36 -21.69 20.58 -15.57
C GLY A 36 -21.28 19.28 -16.29
N ILE A 37 -20.66 18.33 -15.62
CA ILE A 37 -20.33 17.02 -16.18
C ILE A 37 -21.15 15.94 -15.47
N GLY A 38 -21.96 15.16 -16.24
CA GLY A 38 -22.74 14.04 -15.72
C GLY A 38 -23.62 14.40 -14.52
N ASN A 39 -23.92 13.41 -13.67
CA ASN A 39 -24.68 13.61 -12.43
C ASN A 39 -23.74 14.02 -11.30
N GLU A 40 -23.89 15.26 -10.79
CA GLU A 40 -23.13 15.74 -9.62
C GLU A 40 -23.61 14.98 -8.36
N ARG A 41 -22.65 14.48 -7.58
CA ARG A 41 -22.86 13.78 -6.31
C ARG A 41 -22.02 14.41 -5.20
N ASP A 42 -22.28 14.03 -3.95
CA ASP A 42 -21.49 14.50 -2.82
C ASP A 42 -20.04 14.00 -2.90
N ALA A 43 -19.10 14.89 -2.57
CA ALA A 43 -17.69 14.57 -2.59
C ALA A 43 -17.36 13.43 -1.61
N LEU A 44 -16.45 12.55 -2.02
CA LEU A 44 -15.95 11.44 -1.21
C LEU A 44 -14.43 11.46 -1.15
N GLU A 45 -13.90 11.28 0.04
CA GLU A 45 -12.50 10.93 0.25
C GLU A 45 -12.46 9.81 1.30
N CYS A 46 -11.92 8.66 0.92
CA CYS A 46 -11.83 7.50 1.77
C CYS A 46 -10.52 6.77 1.54
N THR A 47 -9.93 6.24 2.61
CA THR A 47 -8.76 5.36 2.54
C THR A 47 -9.12 4.04 3.18
N PHE A 48 -8.82 2.94 2.49
CA PHE A 48 -9.00 1.59 2.99
C PHE A 48 -7.82 0.71 2.59
N ALA A 49 -7.72 -0.44 3.22
CA ALA A 49 -6.75 -1.46 2.89
C ALA A 49 -7.45 -2.75 2.44
N VAL A 50 -6.74 -3.48 1.59
CA VAL A 50 -7.15 -4.80 1.10
C VAL A 50 -6.03 -5.76 1.42
N SER A 51 -6.31 -6.82 2.20
CA SER A 51 -5.32 -7.87 2.44
C SER A 51 -5.05 -8.63 1.13
N ASN A 52 -3.84 -9.13 0.95
CA ASN A 52 -3.49 -9.91 -0.22
C ASN A 52 -3.73 -11.42 -0.02
N HIS A 53 -4.74 -11.78 0.78
CA HIS A 53 -5.13 -13.17 1.02
C HIS A 53 -6.36 -13.50 0.18
N TYR A 54 -6.23 -14.49 -0.68
CA TYR A 54 -7.27 -14.96 -1.59
C TYR A 54 -7.40 -16.47 -1.54
N ALA A 55 -8.60 -16.97 -1.77
CA ALA A 55 -8.84 -18.40 -1.94
C ALA A 55 -9.60 -18.66 -3.24
N GLY A 56 -9.06 -19.52 -4.08
CA GLY A 56 -9.78 -20.05 -5.24
C GLY A 56 -10.90 -20.97 -4.79
N LEU A 57 -12.13 -20.70 -5.23
CA LEU A 57 -13.27 -21.55 -4.97
C LEU A 57 -13.41 -22.57 -6.13
N LEU A 58 -12.99 -23.81 -5.87
CA LEU A 58 -13.17 -24.91 -6.82
C LEU A 58 -14.58 -25.50 -6.67
N GLY A 59 -15.40 -25.39 -7.73
CA GLY A 59 -16.71 -26.01 -7.81
C GLY A 59 -17.83 -25.30 -7.03
N SER A 60 -18.88 -26.01 -6.68
CA SER A 60 -20.08 -25.51 -6.01
C SER A 60 -19.92 -25.39 -4.50
N TYR A 61 -18.82 -24.84 -3.99
CA TYR A 61 -18.75 -24.53 -2.57
C TYR A 61 -19.79 -23.43 -2.28
N ALA A 62 -20.86 -23.82 -1.59
CA ALA A 62 -21.77 -22.88 -0.97
C ALA A 62 -20.98 -22.21 0.17
N ILE A 63 -20.65 -20.94 -0.01
CA ILE A 63 -20.17 -20.13 1.11
C ILE A 63 -21.36 -19.94 2.03
N SER A 64 -21.23 -20.30 3.31
CA SER A 64 -22.28 -20.07 4.29
C SER A 64 -22.71 -18.60 4.30
N PRO A 65 -24.01 -18.30 4.43
CA PRO A 65 -24.52 -16.93 4.61
C PRO A 65 -23.81 -16.18 5.75
N ASP A 66 -23.40 -16.89 6.79
CA ASP A 66 -22.67 -16.32 7.91
C ASP A 66 -21.32 -15.72 7.48
N TYR A 67 -20.68 -16.29 6.47
CA TYR A 67 -19.43 -15.80 5.91
C TYR A 67 -19.58 -14.51 5.09
N MET A 68 -20.73 -14.33 4.44
CA MET A 68 -21.01 -13.12 3.64
C MET A 68 -21.24 -11.88 4.53
N ASN A 69 -21.72 -12.08 5.77
CA ASN A 69 -21.91 -11.00 6.73
C ASN A 69 -20.59 -10.50 7.33
N GLU A 70 -19.49 -11.21 7.17
CA GLU A 70 -18.17 -10.86 7.72
C GLU A 70 -17.22 -10.20 6.70
N GLY A 71 -17.75 -9.57 5.66
CA GLY A 71 -16.94 -8.78 4.72
C GLY A 71 -16.21 -9.62 3.66
N THR A 72 -16.67 -10.85 3.40
CA THR A 72 -16.15 -11.65 2.28
C THR A 72 -16.73 -11.17 0.95
N THR A 73 -15.89 -10.94 -0.04
CA THR A 73 -16.27 -10.61 -1.42
C THR A 73 -15.87 -11.76 -2.33
N ILE A 74 -16.78 -12.19 -3.21
CA ILE A 74 -16.48 -13.19 -4.23
C ILE A 74 -16.47 -12.51 -5.58
N ILE A 75 -15.38 -12.63 -6.29
CA ILE A 75 -15.20 -12.10 -7.64
C ILE A 75 -15.06 -13.24 -8.63
N ASP A 76 -15.49 -13.03 -9.86
CA ASP A 76 -15.27 -13.96 -10.98
C ASP A 76 -14.21 -13.40 -11.92
N ILE A 77 -13.17 -14.19 -12.17
CA ILE A 77 -12.12 -13.84 -13.10
C ILE A 77 -11.94 -14.99 -14.08
N ASN A 78 -12.39 -14.76 -15.31
CA ASN A 78 -12.34 -15.76 -16.39
C ASN A 78 -12.99 -17.11 -16.00
N GLY A 79 -14.11 -17.08 -15.29
CA GLY A 79 -14.82 -18.27 -14.84
C GLY A 79 -14.22 -18.95 -13.60
N VAL A 80 -13.23 -18.35 -12.96
CA VAL A 80 -12.67 -18.79 -11.67
C VAL A 80 -13.20 -17.88 -10.59
N ARG A 81 -13.91 -18.46 -9.62
CA ARG A 81 -14.40 -17.74 -8.44
C ARG A 81 -13.33 -17.61 -7.41
N ILE A 82 -13.12 -16.42 -6.93
CA ILE A 82 -12.07 -16.08 -5.95
C ILE A 82 -12.74 -15.38 -4.78
N ALA A 83 -12.57 -15.94 -3.59
CA ALA A 83 -13.02 -15.32 -2.35
C ALA A 83 -11.90 -14.46 -1.74
N HIS A 84 -12.30 -13.34 -1.17
CA HIS A 84 -11.43 -12.41 -0.44
C HIS A 84 -12.14 -11.93 0.83
N GLY A 85 -11.38 -11.77 1.91
CA GLY A 85 -11.88 -11.24 3.18
C GLY A 85 -11.17 -11.82 4.38
N GLU A 86 -11.47 -11.31 5.58
CA GLU A 86 -10.83 -11.79 6.82
C GLU A 86 -11.05 -13.28 7.06
N LEU A 87 -12.18 -13.80 6.65
CA LEU A 87 -12.52 -15.21 6.80
C LEU A 87 -11.61 -16.12 5.99
N VAL A 88 -11.25 -15.70 4.76
CA VAL A 88 -10.30 -16.42 3.92
C VAL A 88 -8.97 -16.60 4.65
N ALA A 89 -8.52 -15.59 5.38
CA ALA A 89 -7.30 -15.66 6.17
C ALA A 89 -7.40 -16.60 7.39
N ARG A 90 -8.61 -16.81 7.91
CA ARG A 90 -8.82 -17.67 9.10
C ARG A 90 -9.06 -19.13 8.77
N GLU A 91 -9.83 -19.42 7.75
CA GLU A 91 -10.35 -20.77 7.48
C GLU A 91 -9.68 -21.49 6.32
N PHE A 92 -9.18 -20.76 5.34
CA PHE A 92 -8.47 -21.35 4.21
C PHE A 92 -6.96 -21.40 4.48
N VAL A 93 -6.50 -22.46 5.11
CA VAL A 93 -5.09 -22.72 5.44
C VAL A 93 -4.15 -22.70 4.21
N ASN A 94 -4.71 -22.74 3.01
CA ASN A 94 -4.02 -22.70 1.73
C ASN A 94 -4.30 -21.39 0.97
N ALA A 95 -4.73 -20.30 1.63
CA ALA A 95 -4.70 -19.00 0.99
C ALA A 95 -3.26 -18.79 0.49
N ASP A 96 -3.10 -18.59 -0.81
CA ASP A 96 -1.78 -18.40 -1.41
C ASP A 96 -1.13 -17.19 -0.77
N GLU A 97 -0.26 -17.45 0.22
CA GLU A 97 0.57 -16.41 0.81
C GLU A 97 1.40 -15.82 -0.32
N THR A 98 1.30 -14.51 -0.49
CA THR A 98 2.14 -13.85 -1.47
C THR A 98 3.61 -14.12 -1.11
N PRO A 99 4.40 -14.69 -2.05
CA PRO A 99 5.79 -15.00 -1.77
C PRO A 99 6.53 -13.74 -1.28
N SER A 100 7.32 -13.89 -0.22
CA SER A 100 8.22 -12.83 0.21
C SER A 100 9.38 -12.68 -0.78
N GLY A 101 9.74 -11.45 -1.14
CA GLY A 101 10.89 -11.16 -2.00
C GLY A 101 10.57 -10.28 -3.20
N LYS A 102 11.53 -10.15 -4.11
CA LYS A 102 11.35 -9.43 -5.37
C LYS A 102 10.26 -10.11 -6.20
N ARG A 103 9.28 -9.33 -6.61
CA ARG A 103 8.13 -9.80 -7.37
C ARG A 103 7.95 -8.95 -8.61
N ASP A 104 7.48 -9.57 -9.67
CA ASP A 104 6.95 -8.87 -10.83
C ASP A 104 5.44 -8.71 -10.63
N LYS A 105 5.04 -7.59 -10.00
CA LYS A 105 3.63 -7.31 -9.69
C LYS A 105 2.75 -7.31 -10.93
N SER A 106 3.30 -6.88 -12.08
CA SER A 106 2.56 -6.82 -13.33
C SER A 106 2.26 -8.20 -13.94
N ALA A 107 3.05 -9.22 -13.60
CA ALA A 107 2.88 -10.59 -14.10
C ALA A 107 2.12 -11.52 -13.15
N GLU A 108 1.85 -11.08 -11.91
CA GLU A 108 1.21 -11.94 -10.93
C GLU A 108 -0.33 -11.95 -11.03
N PRO A 109 -0.96 -13.13 -11.04
CA PRO A 109 -2.43 -13.23 -11.02
C PRO A 109 -3.07 -12.47 -9.86
N ILE A 110 -2.44 -12.51 -8.68
CA ILE A 110 -2.92 -11.83 -7.47
C ILE A 110 -3.04 -10.32 -7.68
N THR A 111 -2.17 -9.67 -8.45
CA THR A 111 -2.28 -8.25 -8.75
C THR A 111 -3.56 -7.96 -9.53
N ASN A 112 -3.89 -8.77 -10.53
CA ASN A 112 -5.13 -8.63 -11.29
C ASN A 112 -6.36 -8.81 -10.38
N TRP A 113 -6.35 -9.82 -9.51
CA TRP A 113 -7.44 -10.05 -8.55
C TRP A 113 -7.62 -8.87 -7.60
N THR A 114 -6.52 -8.35 -7.08
CA THR A 114 -6.52 -7.18 -6.20
C THR A 114 -7.09 -5.95 -6.90
N LEU A 115 -6.70 -5.68 -8.14
CA LEU A 115 -7.20 -4.55 -8.92
C LEU A 115 -8.72 -4.64 -9.16
N GLN A 116 -9.22 -5.81 -9.56
CA GLN A 116 -10.65 -6.02 -9.76
C GLN A 116 -11.45 -5.85 -8.46
N LEU A 117 -10.95 -6.42 -7.36
CA LEU A 117 -11.56 -6.25 -6.04
C LEU A 117 -11.61 -4.78 -5.60
N ILE A 118 -10.53 -4.02 -5.85
CA ILE A 118 -10.47 -2.59 -5.53
C ILE A 118 -11.54 -1.82 -6.31
N LEU A 119 -11.72 -2.12 -7.58
CA LEU A 119 -12.73 -1.47 -8.41
C LEU A 119 -14.14 -1.79 -7.89
N ILE A 120 -14.46 -3.05 -7.58
CA ILE A 120 -15.74 -3.46 -6.98
C ILE A 120 -15.96 -2.72 -5.64
N LYS A 121 -14.99 -2.76 -4.72
CA LYS A 121 -15.09 -2.06 -3.43
C LYS A 121 -15.27 -0.55 -3.60
N THR A 122 -14.62 0.04 -4.59
CA THR A 122 -14.79 1.47 -4.90
C THR A 122 -16.21 1.76 -5.39
N ILE A 123 -16.78 0.93 -6.26
CA ILE A 123 -18.17 1.04 -6.74
C ILE A 123 -19.14 0.97 -5.55
N HIS A 124 -18.98 -0.03 -4.68
CA HIS A 124 -19.82 -0.18 -3.49
C HIS A 124 -19.68 1.00 -2.52
N LEU A 125 -18.48 1.51 -2.33
CA LEU A 125 -18.21 2.67 -1.49
C LEU A 125 -18.93 3.92 -2.02
N LEU A 126 -18.86 4.17 -3.33
CA LEU A 126 -19.55 5.27 -4.00
C LEU A 126 -21.06 5.10 -3.90
N ALA A 127 -21.56 3.89 -4.18
CA ALA A 127 -22.99 3.57 -4.11
C ALA A 127 -23.56 3.82 -2.72
N SER A 128 -22.88 3.31 -1.69
CA SER A 128 -23.25 3.52 -0.29
C SER A 128 -23.23 4.99 0.10
N HIS A 129 -22.19 5.73 -0.27
CA HIS A 129 -22.06 7.15 0.02
C HIS A 129 -23.15 7.98 -0.64
N TRP A 130 -23.56 7.62 -1.86
CA TRP A 130 -24.59 8.34 -2.61
C TRP A 130 -26.02 7.82 -2.37
N GLY A 131 -26.20 6.74 -1.62
CA GLY A 131 -27.50 6.11 -1.37
C GLY A 131 -28.16 5.56 -2.62
N ILE A 132 -27.37 4.97 -3.55
CA ILE A 132 -27.84 4.36 -4.79
C ILE A 132 -27.41 2.90 -4.88
N SER A 133 -27.96 2.15 -5.83
CA SER A 133 -27.46 0.79 -6.08
C SER A 133 -26.09 0.82 -6.77
N PRO A 134 -25.22 -0.18 -6.53
CA PRO A 134 -23.91 -0.27 -7.18
C PRO A 134 -24.01 -0.25 -8.72
N GLU A 135 -25.03 -0.88 -9.30
CA GLU A 135 -25.28 -0.89 -10.75
C GLU A 135 -25.63 0.49 -11.32
N SER A 136 -26.00 1.44 -10.45
CA SER A 136 -26.32 2.82 -10.82
C SER A 136 -25.12 3.77 -10.74
N VAL A 137 -23.95 3.29 -10.34
CA VAL A 137 -22.71 4.07 -10.31
C VAL A 137 -22.21 4.28 -11.74
N ASP A 138 -22.22 5.53 -12.19
CA ASP A 138 -21.86 5.92 -13.55
C ASP A 138 -20.75 6.97 -13.54
N VAL A 139 -19.51 6.50 -13.52
CA VAL A 139 -18.29 7.31 -13.38
C VAL A 139 -17.21 6.87 -14.36
N ALA A 140 -16.16 7.70 -14.50
CA ALA A 140 -14.91 7.31 -15.11
C ALA A 140 -13.82 7.25 -14.03
N PHE A 141 -12.95 6.25 -14.11
CA PHE A 141 -11.87 6.05 -13.15
C PHE A 141 -10.56 6.65 -13.65
N ALA A 142 -9.85 7.37 -12.79
CA ALA A 142 -8.43 7.65 -12.95
C ALA A 142 -7.67 6.76 -11.96
N VAL A 143 -6.97 5.76 -12.47
CA VAL A 143 -6.27 4.75 -11.65
C VAL A 143 -4.78 5.04 -11.63
N TYR A 144 -4.26 5.40 -10.46
CA TYR A 144 -2.84 5.66 -10.25
C TYR A 144 -2.28 4.62 -9.28
N CYS A 145 -1.29 3.86 -9.71
CA CYS A 145 -0.68 2.81 -8.89
C CYS A 145 0.81 3.02 -8.68
N LEU A 146 1.35 2.30 -7.71
CA LEU A 146 2.76 2.28 -7.38
C LEU A 146 3.41 0.95 -7.75
N LEU A 147 4.65 1.04 -8.20
CA LEU A 147 5.53 -0.08 -8.46
C LEU A 147 6.87 0.13 -7.75
N PRO A 148 7.53 -0.94 -7.30
CA PRO A 148 8.90 -0.85 -6.86
C PRO A 148 9.75 -0.11 -7.90
N PRO A 149 10.74 0.70 -7.49
CA PRO A 149 11.48 1.56 -8.42
C PRO A 149 12.16 0.81 -9.57
N GLU A 150 12.69 -0.39 -9.32
CA GLU A 150 13.26 -1.24 -10.37
C GLU A 150 12.17 -1.74 -11.33
N GLU A 151 11.08 -2.29 -10.80
CA GLU A 151 9.97 -2.81 -11.60
C GLU A 151 9.33 -1.70 -12.45
N HIS A 152 9.16 -0.50 -11.89
CA HIS A 152 8.68 0.65 -12.63
C HIS A 152 9.53 0.95 -13.88
N ALA A 153 10.86 0.72 -13.81
CA ALA A 153 11.74 0.98 -14.93
C ALA A 153 11.52 0.02 -16.11
N TYR A 154 11.11 -1.23 -15.84
CA TYR A 154 11.02 -2.29 -16.84
C TYR A 154 9.59 -2.72 -17.16
N ASN A 155 8.69 -2.67 -16.20
CA ASN A 155 7.36 -3.28 -16.29
C ASN A 155 6.20 -2.26 -16.19
N LYS A 156 6.49 -0.96 -16.22
CA LYS A 156 5.46 0.08 -16.17
C LYS A 156 4.37 -0.15 -17.23
N ASP A 157 4.76 -0.37 -18.47
CA ASP A 157 3.81 -0.53 -19.59
C ASP A 157 2.97 -1.81 -19.44
N ALA A 158 3.55 -2.89 -18.89
CA ALA A 158 2.82 -4.11 -18.59
C ALA A 158 1.74 -3.88 -17.51
N MET A 159 2.07 -3.13 -16.46
CA MET A 159 1.09 -2.76 -15.41
C MET A 159 -0.02 -1.87 -15.96
N LEU A 160 0.31 -0.87 -16.76
CA LEU A 160 -0.71 -0.01 -17.40
C LEU A 160 -1.65 -0.82 -18.27
N LYS A 161 -1.10 -1.77 -19.04
CA LYS A 161 -1.90 -2.68 -19.87
C LYS A 161 -2.76 -3.62 -19.02
N LEU A 162 -2.23 -4.18 -17.92
CA LEU A 162 -2.98 -5.04 -17.01
C LEU A 162 -4.23 -4.32 -16.46
N ILE A 163 -4.10 -3.04 -16.10
CA ILE A 163 -5.24 -2.23 -15.63
C ILE A 163 -6.19 -1.93 -16.78
N GLU A 164 -5.66 -1.55 -17.95
CA GLU A 164 -6.48 -1.20 -19.12
C GLU A 164 -7.30 -2.38 -19.65
N ASP A 165 -6.78 -3.61 -19.51
CA ASP A 165 -7.45 -4.84 -19.96
C ASP A 165 -8.63 -5.24 -19.03
N ILE A 166 -8.81 -4.58 -17.87
CA ILE A 166 -9.98 -4.74 -16.99
C ILE A 166 -11.06 -3.76 -17.45
N ASP A 167 -11.85 -4.11 -18.44
CA ASP A 167 -12.94 -3.28 -18.98
C ASP A 167 -14.29 -3.56 -18.31
N GLU A 168 -14.39 -4.64 -17.54
CA GLU A 168 -15.51 -4.99 -16.68
C GLU A 168 -15.05 -5.79 -15.46
N VAL A 169 -15.82 -5.76 -14.39
CA VAL A 169 -15.60 -6.60 -13.21
C VAL A 169 -16.90 -7.27 -12.79
N THR A 170 -16.83 -8.55 -12.42
CA THR A 170 -17.99 -9.33 -12.02
C THR A 170 -17.87 -9.81 -10.58
N GLU A 171 -18.93 -9.61 -9.80
CA GLU A 171 -19.03 -10.16 -8.46
C GLU A 171 -20.25 -11.10 -8.33
N HIS A 172 -20.17 -12.02 -7.37
CA HIS A 172 -21.28 -12.88 -6.97
C HIS A 172 -21.91 -12.34 -5.69
N VAL A 173 -23.10 -11.78 -5.82
CA VAL A 173 -23.87 -11.22 -4.70
C VAL A 173 -24.86 -12.27 -4.20
N PRO A 174 -24.89 -12.58 -2.88
CA PRO A 174 -25.84 -13.54 -2.34
C PRO A 174 -27.28 -13.03 -2.50
N VAL A 175 -28.18 -13.93 -2.83
CA VAL A 175 -29.63 -13.68 -2.89
C VAL A 175 -30.25 -14.28 -1.64
N GLY A 176 -31.13 -13.59 -0.98
CA GLY A 176 -31.87 -13.81 0.26
C GLY A 176 -31.89 -15.17 1.00
N ASP A 177 -31.57 -16.29 0.34
CA ASP A 177 -31.43 -17.62 0.93
C ASP A 177 -29.98 -17.99 1.32
N GLY A 178 -29.02 -17.12 0.95
CA GLY A 178 -27.59 -17.29 1.21
C GLY A 178 -26.92 -18.46 0.47
N VAL A 179 -27.66 -19.19 -0.34
CA VAL A 179 -27.17 -20.33 -1.13
C VAL A 179 -27.09 -19.99 -2.61
N THR A 180 -27.98 -19.09 -3.04
CA THR A 180 -28.07 -18.63 -4.43
C THR A 180 -27.29 -17.33 -4.59
N TYR A 181 -26.50 -17.23 -5.66
CA TYR A 181 -25.75 -16.01 -6.00
C TYR A 181 -26.27 -15.43 -7.32
N ARG A 182 -26.35 -14.11 -7.37
CA ARG A 182 -26.56 -13.36 -8.60
C ARG A 182 -25.24 -12.79 -9.07
N GLU A 183 -24.88 -13.05 -10.31
CA GLU A 183 -23.78 -12.37 -10.97
C GLU A 183 -24.16 -10.93 -11.28
N VAL A 184 -23.28 -10.00 -10.92
CA VAL A 184 -23.42 -8.59 -11.22
C VAL A 184 -22.14 -8.12 -11.89
N THR A 185 -22.26 -7.63 -13.12
CA THR A 185 -21.14 -7.14 -13.90
C THR A 185 -21.20 -5.62 -13.96
N TYR A 186 -20.10 -4.96 -13.63
CA TYR A 186 -19.91 -3.52 -13.69
C TYR A 186 -18.96 -3.17 -14.83
N PRO A 187 -19.39 -2.38 -15.83
CA PRO A 187 -18.49 -1.87 -16.85
C PRO A 187 -17.52 -0.85 -16.26
N ILE A 188 -16.24 -0.96 -16.59
CA ILE A 188 -15.19 -0.05 -16.14
C ILE A 188 -14.81 0.88 -17.28
N LEU A 189 -14.79 2.16 -16.99
CA LEU A 189 -14.40 3.21 -17.93
C LEU A 189 -13.25 4.01 -17.35
N TYR A 190 -12.12 4.01 -18.02
CA TYR A 190 -10.95 4.78 -17.59
C TYR A 190 -10.84 6.13 -18.28
N SER A 191 -10.55 7.17 -17.50
CA SER A 191 -10.16 8.50 -18.00
C SER A 191 -8.64 8.60 -18.10
N ASP A 192 -7.92 8.06 -17.10
CA ASP A 192 -6.46 8.06 -17.04
C ASP A 192 -5.96 6.85 -16.24
N ILE A 193 -4.80 6.32 -16.65
CA ILE A 193 -4.12 5.22 -15.95
C ILE A 193 -2.63 5.58 -15.88
N GLN A 194 -2.07 5.60 -14.68
CA GLN A 194 -0.67 5.93 -14.46
C GLN A 194 -0.03 4.99 -13.44
N ALA A 195 1.28 4.74 -13.62
CA ALA A 195 2.09 4.05 -12.64
C ALA A 195 3.30 4.90 -12.24
N TYR A 196 3.59 4.95 -10.95
CA TYR A 196 4.67 5.74 -10.36
C TYR A 196 5.57 4.86 -9.48
N PRO A 197 6.85 5.22 -9.29
CA PRO A 197 7.73 4.44 -8.43
C PRO A 197 7.43 4.70 -6.94
N GLU A 198 7.43 3.62 -6.16
CA GLU A 198 7.34 3.64 -4.69
C GLU A 198 8.50 4.47 -4.09
N GLY A 199 8.35 4.94 -2.85
CA GLY A 199 9.33 5.77 -2.15
C GLY A 199 9.49 7.17 -2.76
N ILE A 200 9.66 7.26 -4.09
CA ILE A 200 9.72 8.53 -4.82
C ILE A 200 8.38 9.26 -4.69
N SER A 201 7.29 8.53 -4.78
CA SER A 201 5.95 9.06 -4.52
C SER A 201 5.86 9.67 -3.12
N ALA A 202 6.35 8.97 -2.09
CA ALA A 202 6.39 9.48 -0.72
C ALA A 202 7.18 10.79 -0.61
N PHE A 203 8.32 10.91 -1.31
CA PHE A 203 9.08 12.15 -1.36
C PHE A 203 8.27 13.31 -1.96
N PHE A 204 7.48 13.07 -3.00
CA PHE A 204 6.56 14.08 -3.52
C PHE A 204 5.46 14.43 -2.51
N GLY A 205 4.95 13.44 -1.78
CA GLY A 205 3.94 13.63 -0.73
C GLY A 205 4.42 14.58 0.38
N ILE A 206 5.65 14.44 0.87
CA ILE A 206 6.16 15.30 1.94
C ILE A 206 6.43 16.75 1.50
N ARG A 207 6.62 17.01 0.20
CA ARG A 207 6.89 18.36 -0.33
C ARG A 207 5.70 19.30 -0.20
N VAL A 208 4.51 18.76 -0.06
CA VAL A 208 3.28 19.54 -0.01
C VAL A 208 2.39 19.10 1.15
N ASN A 209 1.59 20.03 1.63
CA ASN A 209 0.45 19.74 2.48
C ASN A 209 -0.80 19.82 1.62
N ILE A 210 -1.62 18.79 1.67
CA ILE A 210 -2.87 18.72 0.91
C ILE A 210 -3.98 19.31 1.75
N GLN A 211 -4.67 20.33 1.22
CA GLN A 211 -5.85 20.92 1.85
C GLN A 211 -6.99 20.94 0.82
N GLY A 212 -7.87 19.97 0.90
CA GLY A 212 -8.86 19.69 -0.14
C GLY A 212 -8.17 19.37 -1.48
N ASN A 213 -8.33 20.21 -2.50
CA ASN A 213 -7.65 20.07 -3.81
C ASN A 213 -6.49 21.07 -3.98
N LYS A 214 -6.00 21.68 -2.92
CA LYS A 214 -4.89 22.62 -2.98
C LYS A 214 -3.62 21.98 -2.46
N LEU A 215 -2.54 22.12 -3.22
CA LEU A 215 -1.20 21.73 -2.84
C LEU A 215 -0.47 22.94 -2.27
N ILE A 216 -0.19 22.92 -0.97
CA ILE A 216 0.53 23.99 -0.27
C ILE A 216 1.96 23.52 -0.04
N PRO A 217 2.99 24.25 -0.52
CA PRO A 217 4.38 23.85 -0.28
C PRO A 217 4.68 23.65 1.21
N ASN A 218 5.28 22.52 1.56
CA ASN A 218 5.72 22.25 2.92
C ASN A 218 7.09 22.92 3.17
N LYS A 219 7.07 23.97 4.00
CA LYS A 219 8.27 24.78 4.28
C LYS A 219 9.32 24.01 5.10
N ASP A 220 8.91 23.03 5.90
CA ASP A 220 9.80 22.27 6.79
C ASP A 220 10.80 21.41 6.01
N VAL A 221 10.37 20.93 4.82
CA VAL A 221 11.22 20.11 3.95
C VAL A 221 11.92 20.90 2.84
N ALA A 222 11.63 22.18 2.71
CA ALA A 222 12.17 23.02 1.62
C ALA A 222 13.71 23.04 1.55
N LYS A 223 14.39 22.95 2.72
CA LYS A 223 15.85 22.89 2.81
C LYS A 223 16.47 21.66 2.14
N TYR A 224 15.70 20.56 2.03
CA TYR A 224 16.14 19.32 1.39
C TYR A 224 15.86 19.27 -0.11
N MET A 225 15.14 20.25 -0.66
CA MET A 225 14.85 20.31 -2.10
C MET A 225 16.07 20.68 -2.95
N LYS A 226 17.17 21.10 -2.32
CA LYS A 226 18.45 21.35 -2.97
C LYS A 226 19.50 20.41 -2.40
N GLY A 227 20.12 19.61 -3.28
CA GLY A 227 21.12 18.59 -2.91
C GLY A 227 20.57 17.18 -2.97
N TYR A 228 21.21 16.27 -2.26
CA TYR A 228 20.91 14.84 -2.32
C TYR A 228 20.07 14.41 -1.12
N VAL A 229 18.98 13.71 -1.38
CA VAL A 229 18.14 13.04 -0.36
C VAL A 229 18.12 11.56 -0.65
N LEU A 230 18.46 10.76 0.35
CA LEU A 230 18.30 9.31 0.32
C LEU A 230 16.87 8.96 0.78
N VAL A 231 16.12 8.31 -0.08
CA VAL A 231 14.80 7.75 0.23
C VAL A 231 14.96 6.27 0.49
N ILE A 232 14.39 5.81 1.60
CA ILE A 232 14.42 4.42 2.07
C ILE A 232 12.97 4.02 2.34
N ASP A 233 12.40 3.20 1.48
CA ASP A 233 11.05 2.68 1.63
C ASP A 233 11.12 1.23 2.11
N VAL A 234 10.76 0.98 3.37
CA VAL A 234 10.85 -0.34 3.99
C VAL A 234 9.47 -0.99 3.99
N GLY A 235 9.19 -1.76 2.95
CA GLY A 235 7.99 -2.56 2.82
C GLY A 235 8.04 -3.85 3.66
N ALA A 236 7.08 -4.75 3.43
CA ALA A 236 7.09 -6.08 4.06
C ALA A 236 8.13 -7.02 3.40
N GLY A 237 8.19 -7.06 2.07
CA GLY A 237 9.03 -7.98 1.29
C GLY A 237 10.31 -7.37 0.75
N THR A 238 10.34 -6.07 0.47
CA THR A 238 11.49 -5.34 -0.09
C THR A 238 11.73 -4.04 0.64
N THR A 239 12.99 -3.59 0.61
CA THR A 239 13.36 -2.21 0.92
C THR A 239 13.84 -1.55 -0.37
N ASP A 240 13.18 -0.47 -0.74
CA ASP A 240 13.47 0.27 -1.96
C ASP A 240 14.28 1.53 -1.64
N LEU A 241 15.39 1.68 -2.36
CA LEU A 241 16.32 2.79 -2.21
C LEU A 241 16.29 3.67 -3.46
N ALA A 242 16.30 4.98 -3.24
CA ALA A 242 16.43 5.97 -4.31
C ALA A 242 17.19 7.22 -3.82
N ILE A 243 17.88 7.89 -4.73
CA ILE A 243 18.48 9.20 -4.49
C ILE A 243 17.69 10.26 -5.26
N MET A 244 17.20 11.24 -4.53
CA MET A 244 16.66 12.46 -5.12
C MET A 244 17.81 13.50 -5.18
N GLN A 245 18.03 14.08 -6.35
CA GLN A 245 18.96 15.17 -6.56
C GLN A 245 18.18 16.42 -6.98
N ASP A 246 18.27 17.48 -6.19
CA ASP A 246 17.56 18.74 -6.43
C ASP A 246 16.04 18.55 -6.66
N GLY A 247 15.45 17.61 -5.90
CA GLY A 247 14.03 17.29 -5.98
C GLY A 247 13.63 16.39 -7.15
N ILE A 248 14.57 15.87 -7.93
CA ILE A 248 14.36 14.99 -9.08
C ILE A 248 15.04 13.64 -8.81
N LEU A 249 14.41 12.56 -9.23
CA LEU A 249 15.01 11.22 -9.13
C LEU A 249 16.30 11.15 -9.96
N LYS A 250 17.41 10.77 -9.32
CA LYS A 250 18.63 10.41 -10.02
C LYS A 250 18.45 9.05 -10.71
N ALA A 251 18.49 9.02 -12.05
CA ALA A 251 18.07 7.87 -12.87
C ALA A 251 18.72 6.53 -12.48
N ASP A 252 20.03 6.56 -12.19
CA ASP A 252 20.84 5.36 -11.90
C ASP A 252 20.76 4.93 -10.43
N SER A 253 19.89 5.57 -9.63
CA SER A 253 19.86 5.40 -8.19
C SER A 253 18.71 4.53 -7.70
N ARG A 254 18.19 3.65 -8.52
CA ARG A 254 17.10 2.76 -8.11
C ARG A 254 17.66 1.41 -7.69
N LEU A 255 17.28 0.95 -6.50
CA LEU A 255 17.69 -0.36 -6.00
C LEU A 255 16.59 -0.93 -5.10
N SER A 256 16.20 -2.17 -5.32
CA SER A 256 15.35 -2.94 -4.41
C SER A 256 16.17 -4.06 -3.77
N ILE A 257 16.10 -4.17 -2.45
CA ILE A 257 16.80 -5.17 -1.64
C ILE A 257 15.80 -6.02 -0.87
N ALA A 258 16.14 -7.30 -0.65
CA ALA A 258 15.26 -8.27 -0.03
C ALA A 258 15.14 -8.18 1.50
N ASP A 259 16.08 -7.46 2.18
CA ASP A 259 15.99 -7.21 3.61
C ASP A 259 14.91 -6.16 3.88
N ALA A 260 13.82 -6.56 4.53
CA ALA A 260 12.63 -5.74 4.73
C ALA A 260 11.83 -6.19 5.97
N GLY A 261 10.58 -5.81 6.10
CA GLY A 261 9.72 -6.11 7.25
C GLY A 261 9.63 -7.59 7.60
N ASN A 262 9.65 -8.50 6.62
CA ASN A 262 9.67 -9.94 6.86
C ASN A 262 10.91 -10.41 7.64
N HIS A 263 12.02 -9.68 7.54
CA HIS A 263 13.20 -9.92 8.38
C HIS A 263 12.88 -9.65 9.86
N ILE A 264 12.12 -8.58 10.17
CA ILE A 264 11.68 -8.30 11.55
C ILE A 264 10.85 -9.47 12.07
N VAL A 265 9.90 -9.96 11.27
CA VAL A 265 9.04 -11.09 11.65
C VAL A 265 9.85 -12.34 11.93
N SER A 266 10.78 -12.68 11.06
CA SER A 266 11.66 -13.87 11.22
C SER A 266 12.58 -13.75 12.43
N ALA A 267 13.17 -12.57 12.65
CA ALA A 267 14.01 -12.29 13.81
C ALA A 267 13.21 -12.33 15.11
N LEU A 268 12.01 -11.72 15.11
CA LEU A 268 11.09 -11.76 16.26
C LEU A 268 10.71 -13.19 16.64
N GLN A 269 10.30 -14.02 15.65
CA GLN A 269 9.97 -15.43 15.90
C GLN A 269 11.14 -16.19 16.54
N ARG A 270 12.36 -15.93 16.09
CA ARG A 270 13.57 -16.50 16.65
C ARG A 270 13.80 -16.00 18.08
N ASN A 271 13.72 -14.70 18.33
CA ASN A 271 13.93 -14.07 19.62
C ASN A 271 12.91 -14.58 20.67
N VAL A 272 11.64 -14.68 20.30
CA VAL A 272 10.57 -15.25 21.14
C VAL A 272 10.86 -16.71 21.50
N LYS A 273 11.30 -17.52 20.53
CA LYS A 273 11.68 -18.94 20.80
C LYS A 273 12.88 -19.06 21.72
N MET A 274 13.80 -18.11 21.71
CA MET A 274 14.99 -18.09 22.56
C MET A 274 14.72 -17.53 23.96
N ASN A 275 13.68 -16.72 24.14
CA ASN A 275 13.33 -16.15 25.45
C ASN A 275 12.68 -17.23 26.35
N PRO A 276 13.30 -17.59 27.52
CA PRO A 276 12.76 -18.61 28.43
C PRO A 276 11.36 -18.29 28.95
N ARG A 277 11.00 -17.01 29.08
CA ARG A 277 9.67 -16.57 29.55
C ARG A 277 8.59 -16.85 28.50
N LEU A 278 8.90 -16.70 27.22
CA LEU A 278 7.96 -16.82 26.10
C LEU A 278 7.98 -18.21 25.46
N ARG A 279 9.09 -18.94 25.62
CA ARG A 279 9.32 -20.24 25.00
C ARG A 279 8.26 -21.27 25.42
N GLY A 280 7.62 -21.87 24.42
CA GLY A 280 6.61 -22.90 24.60
C GLY A 280 5.21 -22.43 24.99
N LYS A 281 5.04 -21.11 25.24
CA LYS A 281 3.73 -20.53 25.52
C LYS A 281 3.02 -20.05 24.27
N ILE A 282 3.77 -19.83 23.16
CA ILE A 282 3.31 -19.04 22.03
C ILE A 282 3.70 -19.72 20.71
N LYS A 283 2.71 -19.87 19.84
CA LYS A 283 2.94 -20.10 18.41
C LYS A 283 2.68 -18.78 17.69
N LEU A 284 3.73 -18.03 17.35
CA LEU A 284 3.59 -16.86 16.49
C LEU A 284 3.10 -17.31 15.11
N GLY A 285 1.80 -17.29 14.92
CA GLY A 285 1.15 -17.41 13.62
C GLY A 285 1.01 -16.05 12.95
N ILE A 286 0.67 -16.05 11.66
CA ILE A 286 0.45 -14.84 10.85
C ILE A 286 -0.61 -13.92 11.47
N SER A 287 -1.65 -14.51 12.09
CA SER A 287 -2.73 -13.76 12.75
C SER A 287 -2.28 -12.89 13.93
N ASN A 288 -1.13 -13.16 14.52
CA ASN A 288 -0.61 -12.42 15.68
C ASN A 288 0.40 -11.33 15.27
N ILE A 289 0.94 -11.37 14.05
CA ILE A 289 2.01 -10.44 13.62
C ILE A 289 1.52 -9.00 13.63
N ASP A 290 0.32 -8.74 13.17
CA ASP A 290 -0.26 -7.39 13.14
C ASP A 290 -0.40 -6.79 14.54
N SER A 291 -0.87 -7.59 15.52
CA SER A 291 -0.96 -7.17 16.92
C SER A 291 0.43 -6.89 17.51
N VAL A 292 1.39 -7.77 17.22
CA VAL A 292 2.77 -7.59 17.68
C VAL A 292 3.40 -6.34 17.09
N MET A 293 3.23 -6.10 15.80
CA MET A 293 3.80 -4.91 15.14
C MET A 293 3.15 -3.61 15.62
N LYS A 294 1.86 -3.65 15.99
CA LYS A 294 1.10 -2.48 16.44
C LYS A 294 1.25 -2.18 17.94
N GLU A 295 1.33 -3.23 18.78
CA GLU A 295 1.24 -3.09 20.24
C GLU A 295 2.39 -3.77 20.99
N ALA A 296 3.28 -4.47 20.32
CA ALA A 296 4.32 -5.34 20.89
C ALA A 296 3.76 -6.36 21.90
N MET A 297 2.57 -6.89 21.59
CA MET A 297 1.85 -7.87 22.38
C MET A 297 1.55 -9.12 21.57
N ILE A 298 1.83 -10.27 22.14
CA ILE A 298 1.43 -11.55 21.58
C ILE A 298 0.16 -11.98 22.28
N ARG A 299 -0.90 -12.26 21.50
CA ARG A 299 -2.19 -12.72 21.99
C ARG A 299 -2.50 -14.09 21.41
N GLU A 300 -2.85 -15.05 22.27
CA GLU A 300 -3.30 -16.37 21.86
C GLU A 300 -4.60 -16.76 22.58
N GLY A 301 -5.35 -17.69 21.98
CA GLY A 301 -6.57 -18.24 22.57
C GLY A 301 -7.64 -17.17 22.83
N ASP A 302 -7.98 -16.38 21.82
CA ASP A 302 -8.97 -15.28 21.90
C ASP A 302 -8.68 -14.28 23.03
N GLY A 303 -7.40 -14.00 23.25
CA GLY A 303 -6.95 -13.03 24.26
C GLY A 303 -6.77 -13.61 25.67
N LEU A 304 -6.87 -14.91 25.84
CA LEU A 304 -6.63 -15.56 27.14
C LEU A 304 -5.15 -15.54 27.56
N ILE A 305 -4.24 -15.42 26.60
CA ILE A 305 -2.80 -15.30 26.84
C ILE A 305 -2.34 -14.00 26.21
N GLU A 306 -1.83 -13.09 27.03
CA GLU A 306 -1.21 -11.85 26.59
C GLU A 306 0.23 -11.78 27.13
N GLU A 307 1.20 -11.65 26.25
CA GLU A 307 2.62 -11.56 26.63
C GLU A 307 3.29 -10.38 25.93
N ASP A 308 3.97 -9.57 26.71
CA ASP A 308 4.80 -8.46 26.23
C ASP A 308 6.05 -8.98 25.53
N CYS A 309 6.28 -8.50 24.29
CA CYS A 309 7.43 -8.85 23.47
C CYS A 309 8.15 -7.60 22.90
N ALA A 310 8.03 -6.46 23.58
CA ALA A 310 8.65 -5.19 23.14
C ALA A 310 10.17 -5.32 22.99
N THR A 311 10.86 -6.03 23.90
CA THR A 311 12.31 -6.26 23.82
C THR A 311 12.65 -7.06 22.57
N GLU A 312 11.96 -8.17 22.33
CA GLU A 312 12.20 -9.06 21.19
C GLU A 312 11.92 -8.33 19.85
N LEU A 313 10.90 -7.46 19.82
CA LEU A 313 10.60 -6.64 18.66
C LEU A 313 11.68 -5.57 18.43
N ASN A 314 12.17 -4.91 19.49
CA ASN A 314 13.25 -3.93 19.39
C ASN A 314 14.54 -4.58 18.89
N ASP A 315 14.89 -5.76 19.39
CA ASP A 315 16.07 -6.51 18.94
C ASP A 315 15.92 -6.90 17.45
N ALA A 316 14.74 -7.32 17.02
CA ALA A 316 14.46 -7.66 15.63
C ALA A 316 14.58 -6.43 14.70
N LYS A 317 14.06 -5.26 15.11
CA LYS A 317 14.20 -4.00 14.37
C LYS A 317 15.67 -3.55 14.31
N ALA A 318 16.42 -3.69 15.40
CA ALA A 318 17.86 -3.33 15.45
C ALA A 318 18.70 -4.25 14.54
N GLU A 319 18.34 -5.51 14.41
CA GLU A 319 18.97 -6.46 13.49
C GLU A 319 18.75 -6.05 12.04
N LEU A 320 17.48 -5.81 11.64
CA LEU A 320 17.18 -5.30 10.30
C LEU A 320 17.90 -3.99 10.01
N ALA A 321 17.88 -3.04 10.95
CA ALA A 321 18.57 -1.76 10.80
C ALA A 321 20.08 -1.93 10.54
N SER A 322 20.71 -2.96 11.15
CA SER A 322 22.13 -3.26 10.93
C SER A 322 22.38 -3.82 9.53
N ALA A 323 21.51 -4.74 9.05
CA ALA A 323 21.58 -5.30 7.72
C ALA A 323 21.40 -4.21 6.65
N LEU A 324 20.36 -3.37 6.81
CA LEU A 324 20.05 -2.26 5.90
C LEU A 324 21.18 -1.23 5.85
N ALA A 325 21.75 -0.83 6.99
CA ALA A 325 22.83 0.16 7.03
C ALA A 325 24.05 -0.26 6.20
N ASN A 326 24.42 -1.55 6.23
CA ASN A 326 25.52 -2.09 5.42
C ASN A 326 25.21 -2.03 3.92
N GLN A 327 24.00 -2.39 3.52
CA GLN A 327 23.58 -2.34 2.12
C GLN A 327 23.46 -0.91 1.61
N ILE A 328 22.87 0.00 2.42
CA ILE A 328 22.77 1.43 2.11
C ILE A 328 24.16 2.05 1.93
N ARG A 329 25.12 1.69 2.79
CA ARG A 329 26.52 2.16 2.67
C ARG A 329 27.11 1.72 1.33
N THR A 330 26.97 0.45 0.96
CA THR A 330 27.45 -0.09 -0.30
C THR A 330 26.82 0.62 -1.50
N TYR A 331 25.49 0.77 -1.47
CA TYR A 331 24.72 1.47 -2.48
C TYR A 331 25.14 2.95 -2.64
N ALA A 332 25.19 3.72 -1.55
CA ALA A 332 25.54 5.12 -1.62
C ALA A 332 27.02 5.35 -2.05
N ASN A 333 27.91 4.43 -1.70
CA ASN A 333 29.30 4.45 -2.17
C ASN A 333 29.37 4.16 -3.68
N SER A 334 28.59 3.20 -4.21
CA SER A 334 28.59 2.87 -5.64
C SER A 334 28.17 4.06 -6.51
N LEU A 335 27.33 4.94 -5.96
CA LEU A 335 26.86 6.15 -6.63
C LEU A 335 27.77 7.38 -6.38
N ASN A 336 28.80 7.26 -5.53
CA ASN A 336 29.68 8.36 -5.10
C ASN A 336 28.92 9.56 -4.50
N VAL A 337 27.79 9.34 -3.81
CA VAL A 337 26.95 10.42 -3.26
C VAL A 337 26.95 10.47 -1.73
N ILE A 338 27.59 9.52 -1.05
CA ILE A 338 27.46 9.33 0.40
C ILE A 338 27.76 10.58 1.22
N SER A 339 28.84 11.31 0.86
CA SER A 339 29.23 12.56 1.53
C SER A 339 28.37 13.77 1.15
N MET A 340 27.51 13.64 0.14
CA MET A 340 26.66 14.71 -0.37
C MET A 340 25.22 14.58 0.10
N VAL A 341 24.84 13.46 0.73
CA VAL A 341 23.47 13.26 1.26
C VAL A 341 23.23 14.25 2.39
N LYS A 342 22.21 15.08 2.22
CA LYS A 342 21.77 16.08 3.22
C LYS A 342 20.55 15.63 4.00
N GLY A 343 19.69 14.85 3.38
CA GLY A 343 18.45 14.36 3.98
C GLY A 343 18.28 12.86 3.82
N ILE A 344 17.68 12.23 4.82
CA ILE A 344 17.27 10.84 4.79
C ILE A 344 15.77 10.81 5.07
N LEU A 345 15.01 10.21 4.15
CA LEU A 345 13.59 9.98 4.31
C LEU A 345 13.37 8.47 4.48
N VAL A 346 12.81 8.05 5.61
CA VAL A 346 12.45 6.64 5.87
C VAL A 346 10.94 6.52 5.88
N VAL A 347 10.41 5.66 5.04
CA VAL A 347 8.96 5.42 4.86
C VAL A 347 8.65 3.92 4.82
N GLY A 348 7.40 3.57 4.61
CA GLY A 348 6.95 2.21 4.44
C GLY A 348 6.41 1.55 5.71
N GLY A 349 5.75 0.40 5.53
CA GLY A 349 5.00 -0.28 6.60
C GLY A 349 5.86 -0.81 7.74
N ALA A 350 7.14 -1.12 7.49
CA ALA A 350 8.04 -1.58 8.54
C ALA A 350 8.62 -0.43 9.41
N ASN A 351 8.48 0.83 8.98
CA ASN A 351 8.92 2.01 9.73
C ASN A 351 7.82 2.56 10.64
N THR A 352 7.20 1.70 11.45
CA THR A 352 6.11 2.07 12.36
C THR A 352 6.48 1.84 13.82
N GLU A 353 5.88 2.64 14.69
CA GLU A 353 5.94 2.45 16.15
C GLU A 353 4.95 1.35 16.58
N ALA A 354 5.27 0.63 17.65
CA ALA A 354 4.27 -0.12 18.38
C ALA A 354 3.83 0.72 19.58
N VAL A 355 2.51 0.94 19.69
CA VAL A 355 1.91 1.81 20.71
C VAL A 355 0.91 0.99 21.51
N ARG A 356 1.04 1.04 22.84
CA ARG A 356 0.13 0.38 23.78
C ARG A 356 -0.32 1.40 24.83
N ASP A 357 -1.63 1.53 24.99
CA ASP A 357 -2.25 2.48 25.91
C ASP A 357 -1.74 3.92 25.72
N GLY A 358 -1.48 4.31 24.46
CA GLY A 358 -0.96 5.64 24.13
C GLY A 358 0.54 5.83 24.38
N VAL A 359 1.26 4.78 24.79
CA VAL A 359 2.70 4.81 25.05
C VAL A 359 3.44 4.04 23.95
N VAL A 360 4.49 4.65 23.38
CA VAL A 360 5.38 3.97 22.45
C VAL A 360 6.20 2.93 23.21
N VAL A 361 5.93 1.64 22.94
CA VAL A 361 6.64 0.50 23.54
C VAL A 361 7.73 -0.06 22.64
N SER A 362 7.64 0.18 21.33
CA SER A 362 8.71 -0.10 20.38
C SER A 362 8.78 1.04 19.37
N PRO A 363 9.90 1.77 19.29
CA PRO A 363 10.03 2.90 18.39
C PRO A 363 10.04 2.45 16.91
N ALA A 364 9.86 3.41 16.00
CA ALA A 364 9.97 3.17 14.57
C ALA A 364 11.38 2.67 14.18
N LEU A 365 11.46 1.95 13.07
CA LEU A 365 12.73 1.38 12.56
C LEU A 365 13.81 2.45 12.37
N GLU A 366 13.43 3.64 11.94
CA GLU A 366 14.36 4.77 11.73
C GLU A 366 15.18 5.10 12.98
N THR A 367 14.62 4.91 14.18
CA THR A 367 15.32 5.13 15.45
C THR A 367 16.57 4.26 15.59
N PHE A 368 16.53 3.03 15.06
CA PHE A 368 17.67 2.12 15.04
C PHE A 368 18.56 2.31 13.81
N LEU A 369 18.01 2.73 12.68
CA LEU A 369 18.70 2.82 11.40
C LEU A 369 19.51 4.10 11.24
N ILE A 370 18.94 5.25 11.60
CA ILE A 370 19.57 6.55 11.38
C ILE A 370 20.94 6.71 12.05
N PRO A 371 21.14 6.30 13.34
CA PRO A 371 22.47 6.37 13.95
C PRO A 371 23.55 5.60 13.18
N LYS A 372 23.16 4.47 12.57
CA LYS A 372 24.07 3.63 11.77
C LYS A 372 24.41 4.28 10.43
N ILE A 373 23.45 4.93 9.79
CA ILE A 373 23.69 5.69 8.55
C ILE A 373 24.57 6.91 8.83
N LYS A 374 24.33 7.63 9.91
CA LYS A 374 25.14 8.80 10.32
C LYS A 374 26.59 8.45 10.58
N ALA A 375 26.91 7.24 10.93
CA ALA A 375 28.29 6.78 11.09
C ALA A 375 29.12 6.87 9.79
N PHE A 376 28.49 6.96 8.63
CA PHE A 376 29.17 7.10 7.33
C PHE A 376 28.63 8.25 6.45
N ALA A 377 27.52 8.87 6.85
CA ALA A 377 26.92 10.04 6.20
C ALA A 377 26.63 11.12 7.27
N GLU A 378 27.69 11.65 7.88
CA GLU A 378 27.61 12.52 9.07
C GLU A 378 26.73 13.76 8.87
N MET A 379 26.74 14.33 7.65
CA MET A 379 25.98 15.55 7.32
C MET A 379 24.50 15.29 7.05
N ALA A 380 24.08 14.02 6.96
CA ALA A 380 22.69 13.68 6.65
C ALA A 380 21.78 13.88 7.86
N GLU A 381 20.67 14.55 7.66
CA GLU A 381 19.62 14.74 8.66
C GLU A 381 18.41 13.85 8.36
N LEU A 382 17.77 13.31 9.39
CA LEU A 382 16.47 12.67 9.24
C LEU A 382 15.43 13.73 8.82
N ILE A 383 14.70 13.46 7.77
CA ILE A 383 13.52 14.25 7.39
C ILE A 383 12.35 13.75 8.23
N GLU A 384 12.07 14.48 9.31
CA GLU A 384 10.97 14.13 10.22
C GLU A 384 9.61 14.25 9.52
N ILE A 385 8.81 13.20 9.63
CA ILE A 385 7.45 13.16 9.12
C ILE A 385 6.51 13.44 10.29
N ARG A 386 6.17 14.73 10.47
CA ARG A 386 5.27 15.13 11.57
C ARG A 386 3.81 14.91 11.18
N ASN A 387 3.05 14.31 12.09
CA ASN A 387 1.59 14.13 11.96
C ASN A 387 1.13 13.35 10.72
N ARG A 388 1.98 12.47 10.18
CA ARG A 388 1.65 11.59 9.07
C ARG A 388 2.08 10.17 9.39
N ASP A 389 1.28 9.21 8.98
CA ASP A 389 1.63 7.80 9.10
C ASP A 389 2.57 7.43 7.94
N PRO A 390 3.80 6.92 8.22
CA PRO A 390 4.76 6.54 7.19
C PRO A 390 4.23 5.48 6.21
N ARG A 391 3.22 4.71 6.62
CA ARG A 391 2.55 3.71 5.77
C ARG A 391 1.77 4.31 4.61
N TYR A 392 1.29 5.54 4.74
CA TYR A 392 0.43 6.21 3.74
C TYR A 392 1.13 7.29 2.94
N LEU A 393 2.41 7.54 3.17
CA LEU A 393 3.15 8.61 2.48
C LEU A 393 3.24 8.40 0.97
N ASN A 394 3.31 7.16 0.54
CA ASN A 394 3.25 6.81 -0.87
C ASN A 394 1.91 7.22 -1.50
N LEU A 395 0.78 6.98 -0.80
CA LEU A 395 -0.54 7.44 -1.24
C LEU A 395 -0.67 8.97 -1.20
N ASP A 396 -0.07 9.65 -0.20
CA ASP A 396 -0.04 11.12 -0.15
C ASP A 396 0.67 11.69 -1.37
N GLY A 397 1.74 11.02 -1.81
CA GLY A 397 2.46 11.36 -3.03
C GLY A 397 1.62 11.18 -4.28
N LEU A 398 0.96 10.03 -4.43
CA LEU A 398 0.03 9.79 -5.53
C LEU A 398 -1.11 10.82 -5.56
N GLU A 399 -1.66 11.15 -4.39
CA GLU A 399 -2.70 12.16 -4.28
C GLU A 399 -2.20 13.54 -4.74
N SER A 400 -0.99 13.92 -4.34
CA SER A 400 -0.39 15.19 -4.78
C SER A 400 -0.22 15.26 -6.30
N ILE A 401 0.19 14.15 -6.91
CA ILE A 401 0.33 14.01 -8.36
C ILE A 401 -1.04 14.08 -9.04
N PHE A 402 -2.01 13.32 -8.54
CA PHE A 402 -3.39 13.32 -9.05
C PHE A 402 -4.00 14.72 -9.03
N ILE A 403 -3.94 15.44 -7.90
CA ILE A 403 -4.44 16.81 -7.78
C ILE A 403 -3.72 17.75 -8.76
N SER A 404 -2.41 17.61 -8.92
CA SER A 404 -1.63 18.43 -9.87
C SER A 404 -2.06 18.20 -11.33
N THR A 405 -2.33 16.96 -11.71
CA THR A 405 -2.78 16.58 -13.05
C THR A 405 -4.17 17.15 -13.34
N MET A 406 -5.11 16.92 -12.41
CA MET A 406 -6.48 17.45 -12.53
C MET A 406 -6.52 18.96 -12.64
N SER A 407 -5.66 19.68 -11.89
CA SER A 407 -5.60 21.14 -11.93
C SER A 407 -5.10 21.66 -13.27
N LYS A 408 -4.18 20.95 -13.93
CA LYS A 408 -3.68 21.30 -15.26
C LYS A 408 -4.74 21.06 -16.36
N GLU A 409 -5.47 19.95 -16.27
CA GLU A 409 -6.55 19.66 -17.22
C GLU A 409 -7.67 20.70 -17.12
N ALA A 410 -8.08 21.06 -15.89
CA ALA A 410 -9.09 22.11 -15.68
C ALA A 410 -8.64 23.50 -16.14
N ALA A 411 -7.33 23.78 -16.18
CA ALA A 411 -6.82 25.05 -16.69
C ALA A 411 -6.70 25.10 -18.23
N ASN A 412 -6.69 23.92 -18.89
CA ASN A 412 -6.60 23.79 -20.34
C ASN A 412 -7.96 23.56 -21.03
N ALA A 413 -9.02 23.33 -20.26
CA ALA A 413 -10.41 23.18 -20.73
C ALA A 413 -11.17 24.52 -20.65
#